data_4e033e0b66cfd2212a630c89029acb16
#
_entry.id   4e033e0b66cfd2212a630c89029acb16
#
_cell.length_a   1.000
_cell.length_b   1.000
_cell.length_c   1.000
_cell.angle_alpha   90.00
_cell.angle_beta   90.00
_cell.angle_gamma   90.00
#
_symmetry.space_group_name_H-M   'P 1'
#
loop_
_entity.id
_entity.type
_entity.pdbx_description
1 polymer ?
#
loop_
_entity_poly.entity_id
_entity_poly.type
_entity_poly.pdbx_seq_one_letter_code
_entity_poly.pdbx_strand_id
1 'polypeptide(L)'
;MENQRLIGNVHNQLDRLTRQLQEIENERSSMNDDDYKEMKSDTIDQLKDLGLTLERMQSGDMSVFDQISTTRLAIQAAVSEAFKTPEIIMLFVKKEPPILRQKLEHLESENRIKRIDDGIYKERKYEILLALQKLGDELRADEEQFLKDHISYSSADFELME
;
A
#
# COMPACT_ATOMS: atom_id res chain seq x y z
N MET A 1 19.66 15.37 13.76
CA MET A 1 19.98 14.02 14.24
C MET A 1 18.79 13.35 14.95
N GLU A 2 18.16 14.03 15.87
CA GLU A 2 17.02 13.48 16.58
C GLU A 2 15.85 13.15 15.64
N ASN A 3 15.58 14.02 14.64
CA ASN A 3 14.51 13.80 13.67
C ASN A 3 14.75 12.57 12.81
N GLN A 4 16.00 12.33 12.42
CA GLN A 4 16.33 11.14 11.62
C GLN A 4 16.11 9.85 12.42
N ARG A 5 16.43 9.89 13.70
CA ARG A 5 16.21 8.75 14.60
C ARG A 5 14.72 8.46 14.75
N LEU A 6 13.92 9.51 14.92
CA LEU A 6 12.46 9.37 15.03
C LEU A 6 11.85 8.83 13.74
N ILE A 7 12.32 9.31 12.59
CA ILE A 7 11.86 8.83 11.29
C ILE A 7 12.24 7.36 11.13
N GLY A 8 13.45 6.97 11.52
CA GLY A 8 13.87 5.58 11.49
C GLY A 8 12.98 4.69 12.33
N ASN A 9 12.59 5.17 13.52
CA ASN A 9 11.66 4.44 14.38
C ASN A 9 10.29 4.30 13.73
N VAL A 10 9.79 5.34 13.08
CA VAL A 10 8.51 5.30 12.38
C VAL A 10 8.56 4.29 11.24
N HIS A 11 9.65 4.28 10.45
CA HIS A 11 9.83 3.31 9.38
C HIS A 11 9.83 1.88 9.90
N ASN A 12 10.51 1.65 11.02
CA ASN A 12 10.54 0.32 11.64
C ASN A 12 9.16 -0.12 12.09
N GLN A 13 8.38 0.79 12.67
CA GLN A 13 7.01 0.49 13.08
C GLN A 13 6.11 0.24 11.86
N LEU A 14 6.29 1.01 10.79
CA LEU A 14 5.53 0.81 9.58
C LEU A 14 5.82 -0.58 8.99
N ASP A 15 7.09 -0.97 8.90
CA ASP A 15 7.48 -2.30 8.43
C ASP A 15 6.86 -3.40 9.29
N ARG A 16 6.88 -3.23 10.60
CA ARG A 16 6.28 -4.19 11.52
C ARG A 16 4.78 -4.32 11.31
N LEU A 17 4.09 -3.20 11.19
CA LEU A 17 2.63 -3.20 11.04
C LEU A 17 2.19 -3.75 9.68
N THR A 18 2.92 -3.43 8.60
CA THR A 18 2.61 -4.00 7.28
C THR A 18 2.88 -5.50 7.25
N ARG A 19 3.93 -5.96 7.92
CA ARG A 19 4.21 -7.39 8.07
C ARG A 19 3.11 -8.08 8.86
N GLN A 20 2.62 -7.45 9.91
CA GLN A 20 1.52 -7.97 10.71
C GLN A 20 0.25 -8.10 9.88
N LEU A 21 -0.06 -7.12 9.02
CA LEU A 21 -1.19 -7.22 8.10
C LEU A 21 -1.04 -8.42 7.17
N GLN A 22 0.18 -8.64 6.66
CA GLN A 22 0.44 -9.77 5.78
C GLN A 22 0.22 -11.10 6.50
N GLU A 23 0.68 -11.20 7.75
CA GLU A 23 0.48 -12.40 8.56
C GLU A 23 -1.01 -12.67 8.80
N ILE A 24 -1.77 -11.61 9.09
CA ILE A 24 -3.23 -11.74 9.29
C ILE A 24 -3.89 -12.25 8.01
N GLU A 25 -3.52 -11.72 6.85
CA GLU A 25 -4.09 -12.18 5.58
C GLU A 25 -3.69 -13.62 5.27
N ASN A 26 -2.46 -14.00 5.56
CA ASN A 26 -1.98 -15.36 5.33
C ASN A 26 -2.70 -16.38 6.22
N GLU A 27 -3.09 -15.99 7.42
CA GLU A 27 -3.75 -16.85 8.39
C GLU A 27 -5.26 -16.75 8.37
N ARG A 28 -5.81 -15.94 7.46
CA ARG A 28 -7.26 -15.69 7.41
C ARG A 28 -8.09 -16.97 7.33
N SER A 29 -7.65 -17.95 6.55
CA SER A 29 -8.39 -19.20 6.37
C SER A 29 -8.45 -20.06 7.64
N SER A 30 -7.54 -19.84 8.59
CA SER A 30 -7.50 -20.56 9.85
C SER A 30 -8.10 -19.79 11.02
N MET A 31 -8.61 -18.58 10.77
CA MET A 31 -9.26 -17.72 11.75
C MET A 31 -10.76 -17.65 11.50
N ASN A 32 -11.55 -17.40 12.58
CA ASN A 32 -12.94 -17.03 12.37
C ASN A 32 -13.02 -15.55 11.93
N ASP A 33 -14.16 -15.17 11.35
CA ASP A 33 -14.33 -13.83 10.79
C ASP A 33 -14.19 -12.72 11.84
N ASP A 34 -14.68 -12.95 13.05
CA ASP A 34 -14.63 -11.96 14.13
C ASP A 34 -13.19 -11.68 14.56
N ASP A 35 -12.39 -12.73 14.74
CA ASP A 35 -10.97 -12.61 15.09
C ASP A 35 -10.20 -11.89 13.98
N TYR A 36 -10.46 -12.26 12.73
CA TYR A 36 -9.81 -11.61 11.58
C TYR A 36 -10.11 -10.11 11.56
N LYS A 37 -11.38 -9.74 11.71
CA LYS A 37 -11.78 -8.33 11.68
C LYS A 37 -11.18 -7.54 12.84
N GLU A 38 -11.16 -8.15 14.03
CA GLU A 38 -10.61 -7.51 15.22
C GLU A 38 -9.10 -7.26 15.08
N MET A 39 -8.34 -8.28 14.68
CA MET A 39 -6.90 -8.17 14.51
C MET A 39 -6.54 -7.17 13.42
N LYS A 40 -7.27 -7.21 12.31
CA LYS A 40 -7.05 -6.27 11.22
C LYS A 40 -7.37 -4.84 11.65
N SER A 41 -8.49 -4.64 12.34
CA SER A 41 -8.90 -3.33 12.83
C SER A 41 -7.86 -2.74 13.81
N ASP A 42 -7.35 -3.57 14.71
CA ASP A 42 -6.32 -3.13 15.66
C ASP A 42 -5.06 -2.68 14.95
N THR A 43 -4.63 -3.42 13.93
CA THR A 43 -3.44 -3.06 13.15
C THR A 43 -3.66 -1.77 12.37
N ILE A 44 -4.84 -1.60 11.76
CA ILE A 44 -5.20 -0.38 11.05
C ILE A 44 -5.21 0.83 12.01
N ASP A 45 -5.75 0.65 13.21
CA ASP A 45 -5.77 1.72 14.21
C ASP A 45 -4.35 2.14 14.60
N GLN A 46 -3.44 1.19 14.76
CA GLN A 46 -2.03 1.48 15.02
C GLN A 46 -1.38 2.24 13.87
N LEU A 47 -1.72 1.89 12.62
CA LEU A 47 -1.23 2.62 11.45
C LEU A 47 -1.74 4.06 11.42
N LYS A 48 -3.00 4.27 11.78
CA LYS A 48 -3.57 5.62 11.88
C LYS A 48 -2.87 6.45 12.95
N ASP A 49 -2.58 5.88 14.10
CA ASP A 49 -1.84 6.55 15.17
C ASP A 49 -0.44 6.93 14.70
N LEU A 50 0.21 6.05 13.95
CA LEU A 50 1.53 6.32 13.39
C LEU A 50 1.46 7.51 12.42
N GLY A 51 0.40 7.59 11.61
CA GLY A 51 0.16 8.72 10.71
C GLY A 51 0.02 10.04 11.45
N LEU A 52 -0.69 10.04 12.59
CA LEU A 52 -0.83 11.22 13.43
C LEU A 52 0.51 11.66 14.02
N THR A 53 1.35 10.69 14.41
CA THR A 53 2.69 10.99 14.91
C THR A 53 3.51 11.70 13.83
N LEU A 54 3.43 11.23 12.58
CA LEU A 54 4.12 11.86 11.47
C LEU A 54 3.65 13.28 11.20
N GLU A 55 2.37 13.54 11.35
CA GLU A 55 1.84 14.89 11.18
C GLU A 55 2.45 15.86 12.19
N ARG A 56 2.64 15.41 13.42
CA ARG A 56 3.28 16.23 14.46
C ARG A 56 4.74 16.51 14.15
N MET A 57 5.43 15.53 13.56
CA MET A 57 6.85 15.67 13.21
C MET A 57 7.08 16.58 12.02
N GLN A 58 6.05 16.79 11.19
CA GLN A 58 6.16 17.56 9.96
C GLN A 58 6.32 19.07 10.18
N SER A 59 6.11 19.55 11.37
CA SER A 59 5.95 20.98 11.65
C SER A 59 7.25 21.76 11.83
N GLY A 60 8.42 21.26 11.48
CA GLY A 60 9.61 22.02 11.78
C GLY A 60 10.81 21.90 10.89
N ASP A 61 10.94 20.88 10.08
CA ASP A 61 12.17 20.68 9.34
C ASP A 61 11.88 20.24 7.90
N MET A 62 12.23 21.09 6.97
CA MET A 62 12.02 20.82 5.52
C MET A 62 12.95 19.75 4.99
N SER A 63 14.07 19.47 5.67
CA SER A 63 15.01 18.45 5.19
C SER A 63 14.48 17.03 5.30
N VAL A 64 13.48 16.80 6.16
CA VAL A 64 12.86 15.48 6.34
C VAL A 64 11.49 15.41 5.68
N PHE A 65 11.06 16.49 5.03
CA PHE A 65 9.73 16.60 4.44
C PHE A 65 9.44 15.46 3.45
N ASP A 66 10.37 15.17 2.56
CA ASP A 66 10.16 14.15 1.52
C ASP A 66 10.02 12.76 2.13
N GLN A 67 10.82 12.45 3.16
CA GLN A 67 10.75 11.16 3.83
C GLN A 67 9.43 11.00 4.59
N ILE A 68 9.01 12.06 5.28
CA ILE A 68 7.74 12.06 6.00
C ILE A 68 6.57 11.93 5.04
N SER A 69 6.59 12.66 3.93
CA SER A 69 5.54 12.61 2.92
C SER A 69 5.39 11.23 2.32
N THR A 70 6.50 10.56 2.02
CA THR A 70 6.50 9.21 1.47
C THR A 70 5.93 8.22 2.47
N THR A 71 6.36 8.31 3.73
CA THR A 71 5.88 7.41 4.78
C THR A 71 4.39 7.63 5.07
N ARG A 72 3.95 8.89 5.07
CA ARG A 72 2.55 9.23 5.23
C ARG A 72 1.71 8.64 4.10
N LEU A 73 2.18 8.75 2.86
CA LEU A 73 1.50 8.19 1.71
C LEU A 73 1.39 6.66 1.83
N ALA A 74 2.45 6.02 2.31
CA ALA A 74 2.46 4.59 2.55
C ALA A 74 1.43 4.18 3.60
N ILE A 75 1.32 4.96 4.68
CA ILE A 75 0.32 4.70 5.72
C ILE A 75 -1.08 4.88 5.16
N GLN A 76 -1.31 5.93 4.38
CA GLN A 76 -2.60 6.14 3.73
C GLN A 76 -2.96 4.96 2.83
N ALA A 77 -1.99 4.46 2.07
CA ALA A 77 -2.20 3.28 1.23
C ALA A 77 -2.56 2.07 2.07
N ALA A 78 -1.86 1.85 3.17
CA ALA A 78 -2.08 0.69 4.03
C ALA A 78 -3.46 0.69 4.71
N VAL A 79 -3.99 1.88 5.06
CA VAL A 79 -5.31 1.97 5.67
C VAL A 79 -6.43 2.09 4.63
N SER A 80 -6.10 2.31 3.37
CA SER A 80 -7.05 2.47 2.28
C SER A 80 -7.56 1.11 1.82
N GLU A 81 -8.80 1.06 1.38
CA GLU A 81 -9.34 -0.13 0.75
C GLU A 81 -8.82 -0.34 -0.68
N ALA A 82 -8.16 0.68 -1.26
CA ALA A 82 -7.55 0.57 -2.58
C ALA A 82 -6.39 -0.42 -2.62
N PHE A 83 -5.67 -0.57 -1.51
CA PHE A 83 -4.54 -1.48 -1.39
C PHE A 83 -4.87 -2.58 -0.39
N LYS A 84 -5.05 -3.78 -0.89
CA LYS A 84 -5.42 -4.94 -0.06
C LYS A 84 -4.30 -5.96 0.07
N THR A 85 -3.26 -5.85 -0.73
CA THR A 85 -2.15 -6.81 -0.75
C THR A 85 -0.95 -6.20 -0.03
N PRO A 86 -0.58 -6.72 1.17
CA PRO A 86 0.53 -6.16 1.94
C PRO A 86 1.85 -6.12 1.19
N GLU A 87 2.12 -7.11 0.34
CA GLU A 87 3.33 -7.13 -0.47
C GLU A 87 3.42 -5.94 -1.42
N ILE A 88 2.30 -5.58 -2.05
CA ILE A 88 2.25 -4.42 -2.95
C ILE A 88 2.45 -3.14 -2.15
N ILE A 89 1.84 -3.04 -0.97
CA ILE A 89 2.02 -1.89 -0.08
C ILE A 89 3.50 -1.73 0.28
N MET A 90 4.19 -2.81 0.61
CA MET A 90 5.62 -2.75 0.95
C MET A 90 6.47 -2.29 -0.23
N LEU A 91 6.18 -2.75 -1.43
CA LEU A 91 6.90 -2.32 -2.63
C LEU A 91 6.64 -0.85 -2.93
N PHE A 92 5.44 -0.39 -2.67
CA PHE A 92 5.09 1.03 -2.79
C PHE A 92 5.89 1.88 -1.80
N VAL A 93 5.95 1.45 -0.54
CA VAL A 93 6.71 2.14 0.52
C VAL A 93 8.19 2.23 0.15
N LYS A 94 8.76 1.14 -0.36
CA LYS A 94 10.19 1.07 -0.71
C LYS A 94 10.51 1.74 -2.03
N LYS A 95 9.52 2.22 -2.75
CA LYS A 95 9.69 2.88 -4.05
C LYS A 95 10.45 2.00 -5.03
N GLU A 96 9.90 0.83 -5.32
CA GLU A 96 10.54 -0.13 -6.23
C GLU A 96 9.68 -0.40 -7.47
N PRO A 97 9.54 0.58 -8.39
CA PRO A 97 8.75 0.38 -9.61
C PRO A 97 9.18 -0.81 -10.46
N PRO A 98 10.51 -1.10 -10.63
CA PRO A 98 10.90 -2.25 -11.43
C PRO A 98 10.37 -3.57 -10.88
N ILE A 99 10.33 -3.72 -9.56
CA ILE A 99 9.80 -4.95 -8.94
C ILE A 99 8.30 -5.02 -9.12
N LEU A 100 7.60 -3.88 -8.99
CA LEU A 100 6.16 -3.81 -9.27
C LEU A 100 5.87 -4.21 -10.72
N ARG A 101 6.69 -3.76 -11.68
CA ARG A 101 6.56 -4.14 -13.08
C ARG A 101 6.76 -5.64 -13.29
N GLN A 102 7.75 -6.23 -12.61
CA GLN A 102 7.96 -7.68 -12.68
C GLN A 102 6.75 -8.45 -12.15
N LYS A 103 6.16 -7.99 -11.05
CA LYS A 103 4.96 -8.61 -10.51
C LYS A 103 3.79 -8.48 -11.46
N LEU A 104 3.66 -7.36 -12.15
CA LEU A 104 2.61 -7.17 -13.14
C LEU A 104 2.79 -8.15 -14.31
N GLU A 105 4.02 -8.30 -14.81
CA GLU A 105 4.31 -9.26 -15.89
C GLU A 105 3.98 -10.69 -15.47
N HIS A 106 4.32 -11.06 -14.25
CA HIS A 106 4.00 -12.38 -13.71
C HIS A 106 2.49 -12.57 -13.62
N LEU A 107 1.79 -11.56 -13.14
CA LEU A 107 0.33 -11.57 -13.03
C LEU A 107 -0.34 -11.73 -14.41
N GLU A 108 0.18 -11.01 -15.42
CA GLU A 108 -0.31 -11.12 -16.79
C GLU A 108 -0.09 -12.51 -17.35
N SER A 109 1.07 -13.12 -17.05
CA SER A 109 1.37 -14.48 -17.46
C SER A 109 0.41 -15.49 -16.83
N GLU A 110 0.15 -15.35 -15.54
CA GLU A 110 -0.79 -16.23 -14.83
C GLU A 110 -2.20 -16.12 -15.40
N ASN A 111 -2.60 -14.90 -15.75
CA ASN A 111 -3.91 -14.67 -16.36
C ASN A 111 -4.01 -15.33 -17.73
N ARG A 112 -2.96 -15.24 -18.56
CA ARG A 112 -2.96 -15.85 -19.90
C ARG A 112 -3.11 -17.35 -19.85
N ILE A 113 -2.51 -18.01 -18.86
CA ILE A 113 -2.60 -19.46 -18.70
C ILE A 113 -3.75 -19.87 -17.78
N LYS A 114 -4.58 -18.93 -17.39
CA LYS A 114 -5.79 -19.13 -16.58
C LYS A 114 -5.52 -19.81 -15.23
N ARG A 115 -4.40 -19.49 -14.59
CA ARG A 115 -4.07 -19.98 -13.26
C ARG A 115 -4.63 -19.11 -12.14
N ILE A 116 -5.15 -17.94 -12.49
CA ILE A 116 -5.66 -16.99 -11.51
C ILE A 116 -7.10 -16.64 -11.85
N ASP A 117 -7.92 -16.46 -10.81
CA ASP A 117 -9.29 -16.02 -10.99
C ASP A 117 -9.33 -14.60 -11.59
N ASP A 118 -10.29 -14.36 -12.51
CA ASP A 118 -10.40 -13.09 -13.20
C ASP A 118 -10.61 -11.90 -12.24
N GLY A 119 -11.43 -12.09 -11.21
CA GLY A 119 -11.66 -11.06 -10.21
C GLY A 119 -10.41 -10.72 -9.43
N ILE A 120 -9.66 -11.73 -9.00
CA ILE A 120 -8.39 -11.55 -8.28
C ILE A 120 -7.36 -10.88 -9.19
N TYR A 121 -7.28 -11.30 -10.46
CA TYR A 121 -6.39 -10.69 -11.43
C TYR A 121 -6.65 -9.19 -11.56
N LYS A 122 -7.91 -8.80 -11.72
CA LYS A 122 -8.27 -7.40 -11.89
C LYS A 122 -7.96 -6.57 -10.63
N GLU A 123 -8.24 -7.11 -9.46
CA GLU A 123 -7.94 -6.43 -8.20
C GLU A 123 -6.44 -6.19 -8.02
N ARG A 124 -5.63 -7.21 -8.26
CA ARG A 124 -4.17 -7.10 -8.09
C ARG A 124 -3.56 -6.19 -9.15
N LYS A 125 -4.04 -6.30 -10.39
CA LYS A 125 -3.58 -5.41 -11.46
C LYS A 125 -3.87 -3.96 -11.12
N TYR A 126 -5.06 -3.68 -10.60
CA TYR A 126 -5.43 -2.34 -10.17
C TYR A 126 -4.48 -1.82 -9.09
N GLU A 127 -4.19 -2.61 -8.07
CA GLU A 127 -3.29 -2.23 -6.99
C GLU A 127 -1.89 -1.91 -7.51
N ILE A 128 -1.33 -2.76 -8.37
CA ILE A 128 0.02 -2.57 -8.90
C ILE A 128 0.07 -1.31 -9.76
N LEU A 129 -0.89 -1.12 -10.65
CA LEU A 129 -0.93 0.04 -11.52
C LEU A 129 -1.15 1.34 -10.73
N LEU A 130 -2.00 1.30 -9.71
CA LEU A 130 -2.20 2.45 -8.84
C LEU A 130 -0.92 2.81 -8.10
N ALA A 131 -0.21 1.81 -7.57
CA ALA A 131 1.08 2.03 -6.90
C ALA A 131 2.09 2.66 -7.86
N LEU A 132 2.20 2.13 -9.07
CA LEU A 132 3.09 2.67 -10.09
C LEU A 132 2.73 4.13 -10.44
N GLN A 133 1.46 4.42 -10.61
CA GLN A 133 1.00 5.77 -10.90
C GLN A 133 1.38 6.74 -9.77
N LYS A 134 1.16 6.34 -8.52
CA LYS A 134 1.49 7.17 -7.37
C LYS A 134 3.00 7.38 -7.20
N LEU A 135 3.81 6.43 -7.66
CA LEU A 135 5.27 6.56 -7.65
C LEU A 135 5.79 7.40 -8.82
N GLY A 136 4.93 7.80 -9.74
CA GLY A 136 5.32 8.62 -10.88
C GLY A 136 5.87 7.84 -12.05
N ASP A 137 5.67 6.53 -12.07
CA ASP A 137 6.07 5.71 -13.21
C ASP A 137 5.14 5.94 -14.40
N GLU A 138 5.69 5.89 -15.60
CA GLU A 138 4.89 6.07 -16.82
C GLU A 138 4.07 4.83 -17.10
N LEU A 139 2.75 5.04 -17.26
CA LEU A 139 1.84 3.97 -17.62
C LEU A 139 1.56 4.01 -19.11
N ARG A 140 1.37 2.83 -19.70
CA ARG A 140 0.92 2.73 -21.09
C ARG A 140 -0.55 3.17 -21.18
N ALA A 141 -1.00 3.50 -22.39
CA ALA A 141 -2.37 3.94 -22.60
C ALA A 141 -3.40 2.90 -22.14
N ASP A 142 -3.13 1.62 -22.40
CA ASP A 142 -4.01 0.53 -21.97
C ASP A 142 -4.05 0.40 -20.44
N GLU A 143 -2.93 0.66 -19.76
CA GLU A 143 -2.85 0.64 -18.31
C GLU A 143 -3.62 1.80 -17.70
N GLU A 144 -3.48 2.99 -18.26
CA GLU A 144 -4.24 4.15 -17.81
C GLU A 144 -5.74 3.94 -17.98
N GLN A 145 -6.14 3.37 -19.10
CA GLN A 145 -7.55 3.06 -19.35
C GLN A 145 -8.08 2.05 -18.35
N PHE A 146 -7.29 1.04 -18.01
CA PHE A 146 -7.66 0.05 -17.01
C PHE A 146 -7.93 0.71 -15.65
N LEU A 147 -7.05 1.63 -15.24
CA LEU A 147 -7.23 2.36 -13.99
C LEU A 147 -8.51 3.19 -14.01
N LYS A 148 -8.80 3.87 -15.11
CA LYS A 148 -10.03 4.67 -15.23
C LYS A 148 -11.28 3.80 -15.12
N ASP A 149 -11.26 2.64 -15.74
CA ASP A 149 -12.41 1.73 -15.72
C ASP A 149 -12.66 1.14 -14.34
N HIS A 150 -11.64 1.05 -13.49
CA HIS A 150 -11.73 0.43 -12.18
C HIS A 150 -11.68 1.42 -11.03
N ILE A 151 -11.62 2.72 -11.31
CA ILE A 151 -11.48 3.75 -10.28
C ILE A 151 -12.68 3.80 -9.33
N SER A 152 -13.84 3.32 -9.76
CA SER A 152 -15.06 3.35 -8.96
C SER A 152 -15.03 2.46 -7.72
N TYR A 153 -14.08 1.54 -7.64
CA TYR A 153 -14.07 0.56 -6.56
C TYR A 153 -13.59 1.12 -5.24
N SER A 154 -12.61 2.00 -5.25
CA SER A 154 -12.00 2.42 -4.00
C SER A 154 -11.29 3.77 -4.08
N SER A 155 -11.52 4.53 -5.13
CA SER A 155 -10.84 5.82 -5.32
C SER A 155 -11.18 6.83 -4.23
N ALA A 156 -12.36 6.71 -3.62
CA ALA A 156 -12.78 7.62 -2.55
C ALA A 156 -11.99 7.40 -1.26
N ASP A 157 -11.42 6.22 -1.07
CA ASP A 157 -10.71 5.86 0.16
C ASP A 157 -9.23 6.23 0.13
N PHE A 158 -8.71 6.56 -1.04
CA PHE A 158 -7.30 6.90 -1.19
C PHE A 158 -7.16 8.20 -1.96
N GLU A 159 -7.09 9.30 -1.23
CA GLU A 159 -6.83 10.61 -1.80
C GLU A 159 -5.39 11.02 -1.49
N LEU A 160 -4.70 11.47 -2.54
CA LEU A 160 -3.40 12.08 -2.36
C LEU A 160 -3.61 13.47 -1.78
N MET A 161 -3.15 13.66 -0.58
CA MET A 161 -3.09 14.99 0.03
C MET A 161 -1.89 15.72 -0.58
N GLU A 162 -2.16 16.56 -1.51
CA GLU A 162 -1.15 17.45 -2.09
C GLU A 162 -0.81 18.59 -1.15
#